data_0c66698027b1a3aaa10b1063c56975b9
#
_entry.id   0c66698027b1a3aaa10b1063c56975b9
#
_cell.length_a   1.000
_cell.length_b   1.000
_cell.length_c   1.000
_cell.angle_alpha   90.00
_cell.angle_beta   90.00
_cell.angle_gamma   90.00
#
_symmetry.space_group_name_H-M   'P 1'
#
loop_
_entity.id
_entity.type
_entity.pdbx_description
1 polymer ?
#
loop_
_entity_poly.entity_id
_entity_poly.type
_entity_poly.pdbx_seq_one_letter_code
_entity_poly.pdbx_strand_id
1 'polypeptide(L)'
;PMITMASPIAWLGDIILVLYLLALPRFFFSLSAIDSSDAYAGIGGVRELIIGVLVEPAMMLALFTVALATGTTAIGGMGAAVADLSVSAPVGVLVAALAFFAACYIELGKLPYDLAEAEQELQEGPLSEYSGPSLAMGKMALSMKQIIVASWFIAIFVPWGAATELTIPALACGLAAWLVKMLVFFFICGVF
;
A
#
# COMPACT_ATOMS: atom_id res chain seq x y z
N PRO A 1 7.63 -5.52 -7.97
CA PRO A 1 6.78 -6.71 -7.89
C PRO A 1 6.77 -7.56 -9.16
N MET A 2 7.17 -7.01 -10.29
CA MET A 2 7.25 -7.74 -11.57
C MET A 2 8.60 -8.42 -11.80
N ILE A 3 9.66 -7.88 -11.20
CA ILE A 3 11.05 -8.30 -11.40
C ILE A 3 11.73 -8.43 -10.04
N THR A 4 12.47 -9.49 -9.81
CA THR A 4 13.27 -9.74 -8.59
C THR A 4 14.68 -9.17 -8.66
N MET A 5 15.08 -8.55 -9.77
CA MET A 5 16.38 -7.93 -9.91
C MET A 5 16.55 -6.73 -8.97
N ALA A 6 17.78 -6.52 -8.52
CA ALA A 6 18.16 -5.32 -7.78
C ALA A 6 17.86 -4.06 -8.61
N SER A 7 17.17 -3.10 -8.01
CA SER A 7 16.92 -1.82 -8.67
C SER A 7 18.22 -1.11 -9.00
N PRO A 8 18.38 -0.52 -10.19
CA PRO A 8 19.53 0.31 -10.52
C PRO A 8 19.71 1.50 -9.57
N ILE A 9 18.62 1.90 -8.90
CA ILE A 9 18.60 2.93 -7.85
C ILE A 9 18.17 2.23 -6.55
N ALA A 10 19.08 1.53 -5.91
CA ALA A 10 18.81 0.67 -4.76
C ALA A 10 18.13 1.40 -3.59
N TRP A 11 18.50 2.66 -3.32
CA TRP A 11 17.94 3.45 -2.23
C TRP A 11 16.47 3.83 -2.42
N LEU A 12 15.93 3.88 -3.65
CA LEU A 12 14.50 4.11 -3.89
C LEU A 12 13.61 2.92 -3.50
N GLY A 13 14.18 1.74 -3.36
CA GLY A 13 13.49 0.53 -2.93
C GLY A 13 13.54 0.26 -1.43
N ASP A 14 13.98 1.24 -0.63
CA ASP A 14 14.00 1.11 0.83
C ASP A 14 12.60 1.27 1.43
N ILE A 15 12.24 0.38 2.37
CA ILE A 15 10.92 0.39 3.02
C ILE A 15 10.64 1.69 3.76
N ILE A 16 11.65 2.29 4.38
CA ILE A 16 11.52 3.54 5.14
C ILE A 16 11.15 4.68 4.19
N LEU A 17 11.88 4.82 3.08
CA LEU A 17 11.61 5.85 2.09
C LEU A 17 10.20 5.73 1.51
N VAL A 18 9.81 4.51 1.10
CA VAL A 18 8.49 4.27 0.48
C VAL A 18 7.37 4.56 1.48
N LEU A 19 7.54 4.23 2.76
CA LEU A 19 6.57 4.49 3.81
C LEU A 19 6.35 6.00 4.00
N TYR A 20 7.43 6.77 4.11
CA TYR A 20 7.33 8.24 4.21
C TYR A 20 6.73 8.88 2.96
N LEU A 21 7.04 8.35 1.76
CA LEU A 21 6.43 8.82 0.51
C LEU A 21 4.92 8.52 0.45
N LEU A 22 4.43 7.44 1.09
CA LEU A 22 3.01 7.14 1.19
C LEU A 22 2.28 7.99 2.25
N ALA A 23 2.97 8.37 3.32
CA ALA A 23 2.42 9.27 4.34
C ALA A 23 2.18 10.71 3.81
N LEU A 24 3.04 11.16 2.89
CA LEU A 24 2.99 12.53 2.35
C LEU A 24 1.67 12.86 1.64
N PRO A 25 1.14 12.05 0.70
CA PRO A 25 -0.16 12.28 0.08
C PRO A 25 -1.31 12.36 1.09
N ARG A 26 -1.30 11.51 2.11
CA ARG A 26 -2.31 11.55 3.18
C ARG A 26 -2.29 12.89 3.90
N PHE A 27 -1.12 13.37 4.27
CA PHE A 27 -0.97 14.66 4.94
C PHE A 27 -1.55 15.80 4.10
N PHE A 28 -1.19 15.88 2.82
CA PHE A 28 -1.70 16.93 1.93
C PHE A 28 -3.20 16.77 1.64
N PHE A 29 -3.70 15.56 1.52
CA PHE A 29 -5.12 15.28 1.33
C PHE A 29 -5.95 15.75 2.52
N SER A 30 -5.51 15.43 3.73
CA SER A 30 -6.18 15.87 4.96
C SER A 30 -6.07 17.39 5.16
N LEU A 31 -4.92 17.98 4.82
CA LEU A 31 -4.74 19.43 4.88
C LEU A 31 -5.68 20.16 3.92
N SER A 32 -5.83 19.66 2.70
CA SER A 32 -6.77 20.22 1.71
C SER A 32 -8.23 20.13 2.16
N ALA A 33 -8.59 19.05 2.85
CA ALA A 33 -9.92 18.88 3.42
C ALA A 33 -10.22 19.89 4.54
N ILE A 34 -9.23 20.17 5.40
CA ILE A 34 -9.35 21.17 6.47
C ILE A 34 -9.42 22.59 5.89
N ASP A 35 -8.71 22.87 4.81
CA ASP A 35 -8.65 24.19 4.14
C ASP A 35 -9.96 24.50 3.38
N SER A 36 -10.74 23.49 2.98
CA SER A 36 -11.97 23.66 2.19
C SER A 36 -13.10 24.42 2.89
N SER A 37 -13.00 24.66 4.19
CA SER A 37 -14.02 25.34 5.02
C SER A 37 -15.38 24.60 5.10
N ASP A 38 -15.50 23.41 4.49
CA ASP A 38 -16.67 22.54 4.65
C ASP A 38 -16.55 21.65 5.89
N ALA A 39 -17.64 21.57 6.66
CA ALA A 39 -17.66 20.79 7.90
C ALA A 39 -17.48 19.30 7.66
N TYR A 40 -18.07 18.74 6.59
CA TYR A 40 -17.97 17.33 6.25
C TYR A 40 -16.57 16.97 5.76
N ALA A 41 -15.99 17.79 4.89
CA ALA A 41 -14.63 17.63 4.43
C ALA A 41 -13.63 17.69 5.60
N GLY A 42 -13.78 18.67 6.50
CA GLY A 42 -12.93 18.81 7.67
C GLY A 42 -12.99 17.61 8.61
N ILE A 43 -14.17 17.07 8.89
CA ILE A 43 -14.34 15.85 9.71
C ILE A 43 -13.70 14.65 9.02
N GLY A 44 -13.93 14.48 7.71
CA GLY A 44 -13.31 13.42 6.91
C GLY A 44 -11.79 13.47 6.94
N GLY A 45 -11.21 14.67 6.76
CA GLY A 45 -9.77 14.89 6.83
C GLY A 45 -9.16 14.56 8.20
N VAL A 46 -9.84 14.91 9.30
CA VAL A 46 -9.40 14.55 10.65
C VAL A 46 -9.49 13.03 10.88
N ARG A 47 -10.55 12.37 10.42
CA ARG A 47 -10.67 10.90 10.49
C ARG A 47 -9.52 10.20 9.73
N GLU A 48 -9.16 10.68 8.53
CA GLU A 48 -8.03 10.14 7.76
C GLU A 48 -6.70 10.28 8.52
N LEU A 49 -6.44 11.41 9.18
CA LEU A 49 -5.26 11.59 10.01
C LEU A 49 -5.22 10.64 11.19
N ILE A 50 -6.34 10.43 11.89
CA ILE A 50 -6.41 9.51 13.03
C ILE A 50 -6.11 8.09 12.59
N ILE A 51 -6.68 7.64 11.47
CA ILE A 51 -6.41 6.32 10.91
C ILE A 51 -4.91 6.19 10.59
N GLY A 52 -4.33 7.20 9.93
CA GLY A 52 -2.91 7.22 9.60
C GLY A 52 -2.01 7.04 10.80
N VAL A 53 -2.24 7.79 11.86
CA VAL A 53 -1.45 7.70 13.11
C VAL A 53 -1.51 6.30 13.73
N LEU A 54 -2.58 5.55 13.52
CA LEU A 54 -2.72 4.18 14.04
C LEU A 54 -2.14 3.14 13.10
N VAL A 55 -2.36 3.27 11.79
CA VAL A 55 -2.02 2.25 10.79
C VAL A 55 -0.55 2.31 10.39
N GLU A 56 0.01 3.50 10.19
CA GLU A 56 1.40 3.67 9.76
C GLU A 56 2.42 3.02 10.72
N PRO A 57 2.36 3.21 12.04
CA PRO A 57 3.26 2.51 12.95
C PRO A 57 3.09 0.99 12.92
N ALA A 58 1.86 0.49 12.76
CA ALA A 58 1.62 -0.94 12.63
C ALA A 58 2.25 -1.52 11.36
N MET A 59 2.12 -0.81 10.23
CA MET A 59 2.81 -1.16 8.98
C MET A 59 4.33 -1.16 9.15
N MET A 60 4.89 -0.13 9.80
CA MET A 60 6.32 -0.05 10.10
C MET A 60 6.80 -1.26 10.91
N LEU A 61 6.12 -1.59 11.99
CA LEU A 61 6.50 -2.72 12.85
C LEU A 61 6.47 -4.05 12.09
N ALA A 62 5.44 -4.28 11.28
CA ALA A 62 5.34 -5.46 10.44
C ALA A 62 6.51 -5.55 9.45
N LEU A 63 6.82 -4.45 8.76
CA LEU A 63 7.91 -4.39 7.79
C LEU A 63 9.28 -4.54 8.44
N PHE A 64 9.52 -3.92 9.59
CA PHE A 64 10.77 -4.10 10.34
C PHE A 64 10.95 -5.53 10.86
N THR A 65 9.87 -6.22 11.22
CA THR A 65 9.94 -7.65 11.56
C THR A 65 10.45 -8.47 10.37
N VAL A 66 9.96 -8.20 9.17
CA VAL A 66 10.44 -8.85 7.95
C VAL A 66 11.88 -8.43 7.64
N ALA A 67 12.22 -7.15 7.77
CA ALA A 67 13.57 -6.64 7.53
C ALA A 67 14.61 -7.30 8.47
N LEU A 68 14.28 -7.47 9.76
CA LEU A 68 15.11 -8.17 10.72
C LEU A 68 15.28 -9.65 10.36
N ALA A 69 14.21 -10.32 9.92
CA ALA A 69 14.24 -11.73 9.55
C ALA A 69 15.04 -11.98 8.26
N THR A 70 15.07 -11.02 7.34
CA THR A 70 15.76 -11.11 6.03
C THR A 70 17.12 -10.43 6.02
N GLY A 71 17.42 -9.57 7.00
CA GLY A 71 18.67 -8.81 7.09
C GLY A 71 18.80 -7.66 6.08
N THR A 72 17.71 -7.24 5.46
CA THR A 72 17.70 -6.14 4.46
C THR A 72 16.43 -5.30 4.57
N THR A 73 16.54 -4.00 4.28
CA THR A 73 15.43 -3.05 4.18
C THR A 73 14.96 -2.83 2.74
N ALA A 74 15.69 -3.38 1.76
CA ALA A 74 15.32 -3.28 0.36
C ALA A 74 14.12 -4.20 0.03
N ILE A 75 13.02 -3.67 -0.49
CA ILE A 75 11.80 -4.41 -0.83
C ILE A 75 12.09 -5.63 -1.72
N GLY A 76 12.93 -5.46 -2.75
CA GLY A 76 13.32 -6.56 -3.64
C GLY A 76 14.09 -7.66 -2.93
N GLY A 77 15.01 -7.29 -2.02
CA GLY A 77 15.80 -8.24 -1.22
C GLY A 77 14.92 -9.01 -0.22
N MET A 78 13.99 -8.33 0.44
CA MET A 78 13.02 -8.95 1.34
C MET A 78 12.15 -9.97 0.60
N GLY A 79 11.60 -9.60 -0.56
CA GLY A 79 10.80 -10.50 -1.38
C GLY A 79 11.60 -11.72 -1.87
N ALA A 80 12.85 -11.53 -2.30
CA ALA A 80 13.72 -12.64 -2.70
C ALA A 80 13.99 -13.60 -1.52
N ALA A 81 14.34 -13.08 -0.34
CA ALA A 81 14.58 -13.91 0.85
C ALA A 81 13.33 -14.68 1.29
N VAL A 82 12.14 -14.07 1.17
CA VAL A 82 10.87 -14.75 1.45
C VAL A 82 10.57 -15.83 0.39
N ALA A 83 10.90 -15.58 -0.89
CA ALA A 83 10.72 -16.56 -1.96
C ALA A 83 11.58 -17.82 -1.76
N ASP A 84 12.84 -17.61 -1.33
CA ASP A 84 13.81 -18.67 -1.11
C ASP A 84 13.65 -19.36 0.26
N LEU A 85 12.66 -18.95 1.06
CA LEU A 85 12.48 -19.41 2.44
C LEU A 85 13.75 -19.27 3.32
N SER A 86 14.64 -18.36 2.96
CA SER A 86 15.90 -18.10 3.64
C SER A 86 15.78 -17.14 4.83
N VAL A 87 14.60 -17.08 5.43
CA VAL A 87 14.29 -16.18 6.56
C VAL A 87 14.65 -16.83 7.90
N SER A 88 15.25 -16.04 8.79
CA SER A 88 15.68 -16.52 10.11
C SER A 88 14.52 -16.83 11.07
N ALA A 89 13.33 -16.24 10.84
CA ALA A 89 12.16 -16.37 11.71
C ALA A 89 10.86 -16.53 10.90
N PRO A 90 10.58 -17.71 10.32
CA PRO A 90 9.44 -17.89 9.42
C PRO A 90 8.07 -17.63 10.09
N VAL A 91 7.91 -17.97 11.37
CA VAL A 91 6.68 -17.68 12.12
C VAL A 91 6.50 -16.17 12.30
N GLY A 92 7.58 -15.45 12.61
CA GLY A 92 7.56 -13.99 12.72
C GLY A 92 7.17 -13.31 11.40
N VAL A 93 7.69 -13.79 10.28
CA VAL A 93 7.34 -13.30 8.94
C VAL A 93 5.87 -13.59 8.60
N LEU A 94 5.33 -14.74 8.99
CA LEU A 94 3.91 -15.05 8.79
C LEU A 94 3.00 -14.11 9.60
N VAL A 95 3.32 -13.88 10.88
CA VAL A 95 2.57 -12.93 11.73
C VAL A 95 2.68 -11.51 11.16
N ALA A 96 3.86 -11.10 10.71
CA ALA A 96 4.08 -9.81 10.06
C ALA A 96 3.27 -9.69 8.76
N ALA A 97 3.15 -10.76 7.97
CA ALA A 97 2.32 -10.79 6.76
C ALA A 97 0.84 -10.56 7.06
N LEU A 98 0.31 -11.21 8.10
CA LEU A 98 -1.08 -11.02 8.53
C LEU A 98 -1.32 -9.60 9.07
N ALA A 99 -0.41 -9.08 9.89
CA ALA A 99 -0.49 -7.72 10.42
C ALA A 99 -0.40 -6.67 9.30
N PHE A 100 0.52 -6.85 8.36
CA PHE A 100 0.68 -5.95 7.21
C PHE A 100 -0.53 -6.04 6.26
N PHE A 101 -1.09 -7.24 6.05
CA PHE A 101 -2.32 -7.41 5.25
C PHE A 101 -3.49 -6.65 5.88
N ALA A 102 -3.69 -6.78 7.20
CA ALA A 102 -4.74 -6.04 7.91
C ALA A 102 -4.53 -4.52 7.80
N ALA A 103 -3.31 -4.05 7.97
CA ALA A 103 -2.97 -2.63 7.80
C ALA A 103 -3.19 -2.16 6.35
N CYS A 104 -2.80 -2.94 5.34
CA CYS A 104 -3.09 -2.66 3.93
C CYS A 104 -4.59 -2.59 3.67
N TYR A 105 -5.39 -3.48 4.26
CA TYR A 105 -6.83 -3.48 4.11
C TYR A 105 -7.47 -2.20 4.64
N ILE A 106 -7.03 -1.72 5.81
CA ILE A 106 -7.47 -0.43 6.36
C ILE A 106 -7.03 0.71 5.43
N GLU A 107 -5.80 0.66 4.94
CA GLU A 107 -5.20 1.68 4.06
C GLU A 107 -5.88 1.79 2.68
N LEU A 108 -6.54 0.71 2.23
CA LEU A 108 -7.34 0.73 1.01
C LEU A 108 -8.61 1.57 1.14
N GLY A 109 -9.05 1.89 2.36
CA GLY A 109 -10.26 2.68 2.61
C GLY A 109 -11.52 2.00 2.06
N LYS A 110 -11.60 0.66 2.13
CA LYS A 110 -12.81 -0.09 1.72
C LYS A 110 -13.66 -0.43 2.94
N LEU A 111 -14.96 -0.60 2.72
CA LEU A 111 -15.89 -1.02 3.77
C LEU A 111 -15.35 -2.26 4.52
N PRO A 112 -15.31 -2.27 5.85
CA PRO A 112 -15.90 -1.31 6.80
C PRO A 112 -14.96 -0.15 7.22
N TYR A 113 -13.79 0.02 6.61
CA TYR A 113 -12.78 1.03 6.99
C TYR A 113 -12.80 2.30 6.12
N ASP A 114 -13.90 2.54 5.42
CA ASP A 114 -14.17 3.77 4.66
C ASP A 114 -14.62 4.91 5.61
N LEU A 115 -13.73 5.28 6.55
CA LEU A 115 -14.06 6.25 7.59
C LEU A 115 -13.88 7.70 7.13
N ALA A 116 -13.02 7.95 6.17
CA ALA A 116 -12.72 9.29 5.67
C ALA A 116 -13.73 9.75 4.64
N GLU A 117 -14.12 8.88 3.73
CA GLU A 117 -15.06 9.18 2.64
C GLU A 117 -16.51 8.95 3.06
N ALA A 118 -16.80 7.92 3.88
CA ALA A 118 -18.08 7.55 4.49
C ALA A 118 -19.33 8.21 3.83
N GLU A 119 -19.64 7.79 2.61
CA GLU A 119 -20.63 8.46 1.73
C GLU A 119 -21.98 8.69 2.42
N GLN A 120 -22.41 7.78 3.30
CA GLN A 120 -23.67 7.88 4.02
C GLN A 120 -23.65 8.91 5.16
N GLU A 121 -22.46 9.25 5.68
CA GLU A 121 -22.31 10.17 6.82
C GLU A 121 -21.71 11.52 6.41
N LEU A 122 -20.74 11.53 5.49
CA LEU A 122 -19.90 12.69 5.18
C LEU A 122 -19.93 13.12 3.69
N GLN A 123 -20.82 12.58 2.87
CA GLN A 123 -20.97 12.97 1.45
C GLN A 123 -19.63 13.00 0.68
N GLU A 124 -18.88 11.90 0.67
CA GLU A 124 -17.53 11.78 0.10
C GLU A 124 -16.42 12.52 0.90
N GLY A 125 -16.71 13.05 2.10
CA GLY A 125 -15.74 13.62 3.04
C GLY A 125 -14.78 14.64 2.41
N PRO A 126 -13.44 14.37 2.38
CA PRO A 126 -12.46 15.30 1.83
C PRO A 126 -12.67 15.69 0.37
N LEU A 127 -13.40 14.89 -0.40
CA LEU A 127 -13.65 15.14 -1.82
C LEU A 127 -14.95 15.88 -2.09
N SER A 128 -15.81 16.13 -1.08
CA SER A 128 -17.14 16.76 -1.24
C SER A 128 -17.11 18.12 -1.94
N GLU A 129 -16.08 18.94 -1.67
CA GLU A 129 -15.92 20.28 -2.22
C GLU A 129 -15.22 20.32 -3.60
N TYR A 130 -14.66 19.18 -4.03
CA TYR A 130 -13.95 19.13 -5.31
C TYR A 130 -14.90 18.80 -6.45
N SER A 131 -14.72 19.46 -7.61
CA SER A 131 -15.49 19.21 -8.82
C SER A 131 -14.62 19.21 -10.06
N GLY A 132 -15.12 18.62 -11.15
CA GLY A 132 -14.43 18.60 -12.43
C GLY A 132 -13.04 17.96 -12.40
N PRO A 133 -12.00 18.62 -12.98
CA PRO A 133 -10.65 18.06 -13.06
C PRO A 133 -10.00 17.81 -11.69
N SER A 134 -10.24 18.64 -10.69
CA SER A 134 -9.68 18.49 -9.35
C SER A 134 -10.20 17.23 -8.66
N LEU A 135 -11.50 16.95 -8.77
CA LEU A 135 -12.09 15.71 -8.25
C LEU A 135 -11.52 14.48 -8.97
N ALA A 136 -11.38 14.54 -10.30
CA ALA A 136 -10.81 13.45 -11.08
C ALA A 136 -9.36 13.15 -10.66
N MET A 137 -8.54 14.18 -10.43
CA MET A 137 -7.17 14.03 -9.93
C MET A 137 -7.15 13.43 -8.52
N GLY A 138 -8.04 13.84 -7.62
CA GLY A 138 -8.17 13.28 -6.27
C GLY A 138 -8.50 11.78 -6.32
N LYS A 139 -9.55 11.40 -7.06
CA LYS A 139 -9.96 9.98 -7.23
C LYS A 139 -8.86 9.13 -7.89
N MET A 140 -8.13 9.70 -8.86
CA MET A 140 -6.99 9.02 -9.48
C MET A 140 -5.84 8.82 -8.50
N ALA A 141 -5.53 9.81 -7.66
CA ALA A 141 -4.49 9.69 -6.63
C ALA A 141 -4.82 8.60 -5.60
N LEU A 142 -6.07 8.52 -5.14
CA LEU A 142 -6.54 7.47 -4.24
C LEU A 142 -6.43 6.08 -4.89
N SER A 143 -6.84 5.93 -6.15
CA SER A 143 -6.70 4.67 -6.89
C SER A 143 -5.23 4.26 -7.06
N MET A 144 -4.33 5.21 -7.34
CA MET A 144 -2.89 4.95 -7.39
C MET A 144 -2.34 4.51 -6.03
N LYS A 145 -2.74 5.15 -4.93
CA LYS A 145 -2.39 4.75 -3.56
C LYS A 145 -2.77 3.29 -3.31
N GLN A 146 -4.00 2.89 -3.65
CA GLN A 146 -4.49 1.52 -3.49
C GLN A 146 -3.64 0.51 -4.27
N ILE A 147 -3.30 0.80 -5.52
CA ILE A 147 -2.44 -0.05 -6.36
C ILE A 147 -1.03 -0.18 -5.75
N ILE A 148 -0.45 0.91 -5.24
CA ILE A 148 0.88 0.91 -4.64
C ILE A 148 0.89 0.05 -3.38
N VAL A 149 -0.05 0.23 -2.48
CA VAL A 149 -0.16 -0.53 -1.22
C VAL A 149 -0.33 -2.03 -1.49
N ALA A 150 -1.24 -2.41 -2.40
CA ALA A 150 -1.43 -3.80 -2.81
C ALA A 150 -0.17 -4.40 -3.49
N SER A 151 0.48 -3.64 -4.37
CA SER A 151 1.73 -4.04 -5.01
C SER A 151 2.86 -4.26 -4.01
N TRP A 152 2.89 -3.45 -2.96
CA TRP A 152 3.88 -3.56 -1.90
C TRP A 152 3.72 -4.86 -1.11
N PHE A 153 2.49 -5.18 -0.70
CA PHE A 153 2.19 -6.48 -0.08
C PHE A 153 2.62 -7.65 -0.97
N ILE A 154 2.26 -7.62 -2.26
CA ILE A 154 2.59 -8.69 -3.22
C ILE A 154 4.12 -8.80 -3.41
N ALA A 155 4.84 -7.68 -3.45
CA ALA A 155 6.29 -7.69 -3.66
C ALA A 155 7.06 -8.39 -2.54
N ILE A 156 6.60 -8.25 -1.29
CA ILE A 156 7.29 -8.78 -0.11
C ILE A 156 6.81 -10.21 0.22
N PHE A 157 5.50 -10.43 0.28
CA PHE A 157 4.93 -11.68 0.82
C PHE A 157 4.51 -12.68 -0.24
N VAL A 158 4.30 -12.26 -1.50
CA VAL A 158 3.90 -13.14 -2.61
C VAL A 158 4.81 -12.92 -3.82
N PRO A 159 6.14 -13.06 -3.68
CA PRO A 159 7.10 -12.74 -4.75
C PRO A 159 7.13 -13.74 -5.91
N TRP A 160 6.53 -14.93 -5.74
CA TRP A 160 6.56 -15.99 -6.76
C TRP A 160 6.02 -15.53 -8.12
N GLY A 161 6.64 -15.99 -9.21
CA GLY A 161 6.24 -15.67 -10.58
C GLY A 161 6.67 -14.27 -11.05
N ALA A 162 7.56 -13.59 -10.31
CA ALA A 162 8.25 -12.41 -10.81
C ALA A 162 9.33 -12.79 -11.83
N ALA A 163 9.55 -11.93 -12.83
CA ALA A 163 10.57 -12.17 -13.85
C ALA A 163 11.98 -12.13 -13.23
N THR A 164 12.79 -13.12 -13.54
CA THR A 164 14.21 -13.20 -13.12
C THR A 164 15.17 -12.64 -14.16
N GLU A 165 14.70 -12.46 -15.40
CA GLU A 165 15.50 -12.00 -16.53
C GLU A 165 14.81 -10.85 -17.27
N LEU A 166 15.60 -9.97 -17.90
CA LEU A 166 15.12 -8.85 -18.71
C LEU A 166 14.82 -9.27 -20.17
N THR A 167 14.17 -10.42 -20.34
CA THR A 167 13.68 -10.85 -21.67
C THR A 167 12.22 -10.45 -21.84
N ILE A 168 11.81 -10.08 -23.06
CA ILE A 168 10.43 -9.66 -23.35
C ILE A 168 9.41 -10.71 -22.89
N PRO A 169 9.57 -12.03 -23.16
CA PRO A 169 8.61 -13.02 -22.69
C PRO A 169 8.59 -13.16 -21.16
N ALA A 170 9.75 -13.08 -20.48
CA ALA A 170 9.80 -13.14 -19.01
C ALA A 170 9.11 -11.94 -18.37
N LEU A 171 9.28 -10.73 -18.95
CA LEU A 171 8.58 -9.53 -18.51
C LEU A 171 7.07 -9.63 -18.71
N ALA A 172 6.62 -10.17 -19.83
CA ALA A 172 5.20 -10.38 -20.11
C ALA A 172 4.57 -11.38 -19.11
N CYS A 173 5.26 -12.49 -18.81
CA CYS A 173 4.84 -13.44 -17.79
C CYS A 173 4.82 -12.83 -16.38
N GLY A 174 5.85 -12.05 -16.01
CA GLY A 174 5.92 -11.35 -14.74
C GLY A 174 4.79 -10.32 -14.57
N LEU A 175 4.47 -9.58 -15.64
CA LEU A 175 3.35 -8.63 -15.67
C LEU A 175 2.01 -9.37 -15.52
N ALA A 176 1.79 -10.45 -16.26
CA ALA A 176 0.57 -11.24 -16.17
C ALA A 176 0.39 -11.83 -14.76
N ALA A 177 1.45 -12.39 -14.17
CA ALA A 177 1.44 -12.91 -12.81
C ALA A 177 1.11 -11.80 -11.79
N TRP A 178 1.69 -10.61 -11.94
CA TRP A 178 1.39 -9.47 -11.08
C TRP A 178 -0.06 -9.03 -11.20
N LEU A 179 -0.61 -8.92 -12.43
CA LEU A 179 -2.00 -8.56 -12.64
C LEU A 179 -2.97 -9.56 -12.00
N VAL A 180 -2.70 -10.86 -12.14
CA VAL A 180 -3.52 -11.92 -11.53
C VAL A 180 -3.50 -11.80 -10.01
N LYS A 181 -2.33 -11.57 -9.40
CA LYS A 181 -2.20 -11.38 -7.94
C LYS A 181 -2.95 -10.13 -7.47
N MET A 182 -2.86 -9.04 -8.23
CA MET A 182 -3.61 -7.80 -7.94
C MET A 182 -5.12 -8.06 -7.97
N LEU A 183 -5.61 -8.77 -8.99
CA LEU A 183 -7.03 -9.13 -9.07
C LEU A 183 -7.48 -10.00 -7.90
N VAL A 184 -6.67 -11.00 -7.52
CA VAL A 184 -6.96 -11.85 -6.36
C VAL A 184 -6.95 -11.04 -5.07
N PHE A 185 -5.96 -10.16 -4.88
CA PHE A 185 -5.85 -9.30 -3.71
C PHE A 185 -7.08 -8.39 -3.56
N PHE A 186 -7.45 -7.68 -4.63
CA PHE A 186 -8.65 -6.82 -4.61
C PHE A 186 -9.94 -7.62 -4.49
N PHE A 187 -10.01 -8.82 -5.05
CA PHE A 187 -11.17 -9.70 -4.86
C PHE A 187 -11.33 -10.09 -3.39
N ILE A 188 -10.24 -10.49 -2.72
CA ILE A 188 -10.26 -10.82 -1.29
C ILE A 188 -10.67 -9.60 -0.46
N CYS A 189 -10.09 -8.43 -0.74
CA CYS A 189 -10.42 -7.17 -0.05
C CYS A 189 -11.81 -6.63 -0.39
N GLY A 190 -12.41 -7.01 -1.51
CA GLY A 190 -13.74 -6.55 -1.94
C GLY A 190 -14.89 -7.47 -1.54
N VAL A 191 -14.60 -8.71 -1.11
CA VAL A 191 -15.60 -9.66 -0.61
C VAL A 191 -15.89 -9.47 0.88
N PHE A 192 -14.95 -8.87 1.59
CA PHE A 192 -15.08 -8.51 2.99
C PHE A 192 -15.38 -7.03 3.13
#